data_ac15ae9d188c3bb31e8f193e18b378a7
#
_entry.id   ac15ae9d188c3bb31e8f193e18b378a7
#
_cell.length_a   1.000
_cell.length_b   1.000
_cell.length_c   1.000
_cell.angle_alpha   90.00
_cell.angle_beta   90.00
_cell.angle_gamma   90.00
#
_symmetry.space_group_name_H-M   'P 1'
#
loop_
_entity.id
_entity.type
_entity.pdbx_description
1 polymer ?
#
loop_
_entity_poly.entity_id
_entity_poly.type
_entity_poly.pdbx_seq_one_letter_code
_entity_poly.pdbx_strand_id
1 'polypeptide(L)'
;MASDSRHPAIDAGNHKGYMEYALLQAQLSPPGPTNFCVGAVLVDADKNEILSAGYTKELPGNTHAEQCCFMKVAQQHSLQEEEISQVLPKNTVLYTTMEPCNERLSGNRTCVERILRLNGAIKVVYVGVLEPEKFIGQNLGRKKLEDSGVQVTIVGGLQDRILEVATAGHDKPAE
;
A
#
# COMPACT_ATOMS: atom_id res chain seq x y z
N MET A 1 -21.83 -15.70 7.67
CA MET A 1 -21.23 -14.36 7.50
C MET A 1 -21.29 -13.96 6.05
N ALA A 2 -21.94 -12.87 5.75
CA ALA A 2 -21.92 -12.35 4.40
C ALA A 2 -20.48 -12.00 4.03
N SER A 3 -19.93 -12.62 3.00
CA SER A 3 -18.70 -12.16 2.39
C SER A 3 -18.94 -10.69 2.01
N ASP A 4 -18.04 -9.82 2.40
CA ASP A 4 -18.12 -8.43 2.02
C ASP A 4 -18.00 -8.34 0.50
N SER A 5 -19.15 -8.23 -0.18
CA SER A 5 -19.22 -8.23 -1.65
C SER A 5 -18.59 -7.00 -2.32
N ARG A 6 -17.93 -6.13 -1.51
CA ARG A 6 -17.31 -4.89 -2.01
C ARG A 6 -15.97 -5.13 -2.70
N HIS A 7 -15.36 -6.28 -2.52
CA HIS A 7 -14.06 -6.60 -3.13
C HIS A 7 -14.20 -7.72 -4.14
N PRO A 8 -13.39 -7.71 -5.23
CA PRO A 8 -13.41 -8.79 -6.21
C PRO A 8 -12.86 -10.09 -5.62
N ALA A 9 -13.31 -11.22 -6.18
CA ALA A 9 -12.72 -12.51 -5.88
C ALA A 9 -11.43 -12.67 -6.71
N ILE A 10 -10.30 -12.86 -6.02
CA ILE A 10 -8.99 -13.05 -6.65
C ILE A 10 -8.42 -14.37 -6.15
N ASP A 11 -7.92 -15.20 -7.05
CA ASP A 11 -7.40 -16.52 -6.69
C ASP A 11 -6.18 -16.43 -5.77
N ALA A 12 -6.06 -17.38 -4.86
CA ALA A 12 -4.91 -17.47 -3.98
C ALA A 12 -3.61 -17.58 -4.78
N GLY A 13 -2.60 -16.78 -4.41
CA GLY A 13 -1.32 -16.77 -5.11
C GLY A 13 -1.30 -15.96 -6.41
N ASN A 14 -2.43 -15.41 -6.83
CA ASN A 14 -2.48 -14.53 -8.01
C ASN A 14 -2.02 -13.12 -7.62
N HIS A 15 -0.72 -12.95 -7.43
CA HIS A 15 -0.13 -11.67 -7.00
C HIS A 15 -0.38 -10.57 -8.02
N LYS A 16 -0.32 -10.88 -9.30
CA LYS A 16 -0.62 -9.91 -10.36
C LYS A 16 -2.08 -9.43 -10.28
N GLY A 17 -3.02 -10.35 -10.02
CA GLY A 17 -4.44 -10.00 -9.85
C GLY A 17 -4.66 -9.06 -8.65
N TYR A 18 -4.01 -9.31 -7.54
CA TYR A 18 -4.05 -8.41 -6.39
C TYR A 18 -3.42 -7.06 -6.70
N MET A 19 -2.31 -7.05 -7.44
CA MET A 19 -1.68 -5.80 -7.85
C MET A 19 -2.55 -5.01 -8.84
N GLU A 20 -3.24 -5.69 -9.74
CA GLU A 20 -4.22 -5.04 -10.64
C GLU A 20 -5.36 -4.40 -9.84
N TYR A 21 -5.84 -5.06 -8.80
CA TYR A 21 -6.85 -4.47 -7.91
C TYR A 21 -6.31 -3.26 -7.17
N ALA A 22 -5.07 -3.32 -6.67
CA ALA A 22 -4.41 -2.16 -6.07
C ALA A 22 -4.30 -1.00 -7.08
N LEU A 23 -3.99 -1.30 -8.34
CA LEU A 23 -3.95 -0.29 -9.41
C LEU A 23 -5.32 0.36 -9.65
N LEU A 24 -6.41 -0.43 -9.62
CA LEU A 24 -7.76 0.12 -9.70
C LEU A 24 -8.06 1.07 -8.53
N GLN A 25 -7.58 0.76 -7.34
CA GLN A 25 -7.68 1.68 -6.20
C GLN A 25 -6.90 2.97 -6.46
N ALA A 26 -5.68 2.87 -7.01
CA ALA A 26 -4.87 4.04 -7.34
C ALA A 26 -5.58 4.99 -8.31
N GLN A 27 -6.37 4.46 -9.24
CA GLN A 27 -7.14 5.24 -10.20
C GLN A 27 -8.24 6.08 -9.55
N LEU A 28 -8.66 5.76 -8.34
CA LEU A 28 -9.65 6.53 -7.59
C LEU A 28 -9.03 7.74 -6.89
N SER A 29 -7.71 7.77 -6.76
CA SER A 29 -7.00 8.87 -6.11
C SER A 29 -7.07 10.15 -6.95
N PRO A 30 -7.32 11.32 -6.31
CA PRO A 30 -7.31 12.59 -7.05
C PRO A 30 -5.89 12.92 -7.52
N PRO A 31 -5.67 13.07 -8.85
CA PRO A 31 -4.37 13.46 -9.36
C PRO A 31 -3.96 14.85 -8.86
N GLY A 32 -2.67 15.04 -8.62
CA GLY A 32 -2.14 16.32 -8.20
C GLY A 32 -0.70 16.52 -8.68
N PRO A 33 -0.20 17.77 -8.70
CA PRO A 33 1.11 18.07 -9.30
C PRO A 33 2.28 17.51 -8.52
N THR A 34 2.12 17.18 -7.24
CA THR A 34 3.20 16.75 -6.35
C THR A 34 2.96 15.40 -5.68
N ASN A 35 1.76 14.85 -5.78
CA ASN A 35 1.46 13.56 -5.16
C ASN A 35 1.49 12.41 -6.17
N PHE A 36 1.84 11.24 -5.68
CA PHE A 36 1.68 10.01 -6.42
C PHE A 36 0.33 9.38 -6.10
N CYS A 37 -0.42 8.95 -7.13
CA CYS A 37 -1.65 8.18 -6.97
C CYS A 37 -1.28 6.72 -6.76
N VAL A 38 -1.40 6.25 -5.53
CA VAL A 38 -1.03 4.91 -5.10
C VAL A 38 -2.27 4.17 -4.63
N GLY A 39 -2.32 2.88 -4.87
CA GLY A 39 -3.36 2.00 -4.34
C GLY A 39 -2.74 0.87 -3.53
N ALA A 40 -3.47 0.40 -2.53
CA ALA A 40 -3.02 -0.68 -1.67
C ALA A 40 -4.16 -1.64 -1.31
N VAL A 41 -3.81 -2.89 -1.05
CA VAL A 41 -4.75 -3.94 -0.64
C VAL A 41 -4.12 -4.75 0.48
N LEU A 42 -4.84 -4.89 1.59
CA LEU A 42 -4.43 -5.66 2.74
C LEU A 42 -5.16 -7.01 2.72
N VAL A 43 -4.44 -8.11 2.83
CA VAL A 43 -4.97 -9.46 2.58
C VAL A 43 -4.59 -10.43 3.71
N ASP A 44 -5.56 -11.24 4.13
CA ASP A 44 -5.31 -12.46 4.89
C ASP A 44 -4.92 -13.56 3.90
N ALA A 45 -3.63 -13.90 3.84
CA ALA A 45 -3.12 -14.85 2.86
C ALA A 45 -3.56 -16.30 3.14
N ASP A 46 -3.82 -16.65 4.39
CA ASP A 46 -4.26 -18.00 4.74
C ASP A 46 -5.69 -18.28 4.25
N LYS A 47 -6.58 -17.32 4.40
CA LYS A 47 -7.98 -17.42 3.96
C LYS A 47 -8.21 -16.87 2.55
N ASN A 48 -7.19 -16.26 1.95
CA ASN A 48 -7.31 -15.54 0.68
C ASN A 48 -8.46 -14.53 0.71
N GLU A 49 -8.47 -13.68 1.73
CA GLU A 49 -9.53 -12.72 1.99
C GLU A 49 -8.98 -11.31 2.04
N ILE A 50 -9.63 -10.37 1.34
CA ILE A 50 -9.25 -8.96 1.38
C ILE A 50 -9.79 -8.35 2.67
N LEU A 51 -8.90 -7.81 3.50
CA LEU A 51 -9.22 -7.16 4.76
C LEU A 51 -9.62 -5.70 4.54
N SER A 52 -8.91 -5.00 3.67
CA SER A 52 -9.22 -3.62 3.29
C SER A 52 -8.46 -3.26 2.02
N ALA A 53 -8.90 -2.18 1.38
CA ALA A 53 -8.23 -1.57 0.24
C ALA A 53 -8.23 -0.05 0.44
N GLY A 54 -7.28 0.65 -0.15
CA GLY A 54 -7.16 2.08 0.02
C GLY A 54 -6.40 2.75 -1.12
N TYR A 55 -6.52 4.07 -1.21
CA TYR A 55 -5.82 4.86 -2.20
C TYR A 55 -5.39 6.21 -1.60
N THR A 56 -4.43 6.84 -2.22
CA THR A 56 -3.88 8.13 -1.78
C THR A 56 -4.98 9.18 -1.64
N LYS A 57 -5.04 9.82 -0.50
CA LYS A 57 -6.03 10.87 -0.15
C LYS A 57 -7.48 10.37 -0.06
N GLU A 58 -7.69 9.09 0.12
CA GLU A 58 -9.04 8.56 0.33
C GLU A 58 -9.67 9.08 1.62
N LEU A 59 -8.91 9.08 2.70
CA LEU A 59 -9.35 9.56 4.00
C LEU A 59 -8.81 10.98 4.25
N PRO A 60 -9.48 11.78 5.10
CA PRO A 60 -9.01 13.13 5.42
C PRO A 60 -7.60 13.16 6.00
N GLY A 61 -6.85 14.24 5.76
CA GLY A 61 -5.56 14.46 6.39
C GLY A 61 -4.34 14.06 5.56
N ASN A 62 -4.39 14.15 4.24
CA ASN A 62 -3.27 13.83 3.34
C ASN A 62 -2.78 12.38 3.55
N THR A 63 -3.71 11.43 3.51
CA THR A 63 -3.45 10.04 3.77
C THR A 63 -2.82 9.31 2.58
N HIS A 64 -1.93 8.36 2.86
CA HIS A 64 -1.38 7.44 1.87
C HIS A 64 -2.23 6.17 1.78
N ALA A 65 -2.09 5.43 0.69
CA ALA A 65 -2.91 4.24 0.42
C ALA A 65 -2.78 3.18 1.52
N GLU A 66 -1.56 2.87 1.92
CA GLU A 66 -1.27 1.89 2.97
C GLU A 66 -1.88 2.32 4.31
N GLN A 67 -1.73 3.60 4.64
CA GLN A 67 -2.34 4.21 5.83
C GLN A 67 -3.86 4.04 5.82
N CYS A 68 -4.50 4.27 4.68
CA CYS A 68 -5.95 4.11 4.54
C CYS A 68 -6.37 2.66 4.82
N CYS A 69 -5.61 1.67 4.34
CA CYS A 69 -5.88 0.27 4.64
C CYS A 69 -5.86 0.01 6.15
N PHE A 70 -4.85 0.49 6.85
CA PHE A 70 -4.70 0.29 8.30
C PHE A 70 -5.78 1.03 9.09
N MET A 71 -6.08 2.27 8.72
CA MET A 71 -7.11 3.07 9.39
C MET A 71 -8.50 2.47 9.24
N LYS A 72 -8.83 1.88 8.09
CA LYS A 72 -10.11 1.21 7.88
C LYS A 72 -10.27 -0.02 8.77
N VAL A 73 -9.20 -0.82 8.92
CA VAL A 73 -9.22 -1.96 9.85
C VAL A 73 -9.36 -1.46 11.29
N ALA A 74 -8.62 -0.43 11.66
CA ALA A 74 -8.72 0.18 12.99
C ALA A 74 -10.15 0.64 13.28
N GLN A 75 -10.78 1.32 12.34
CA GLN A 75 -12.15 1.80 12.48
C GLN A 75 -13.15 0.64 12.67
N GLN A 76 -12.98 -0.44 11.91
CA GLN A 76 -13.86 -1.62 12.02
C GLN A 76 -13.80 -2.27 13.41
N HIS A 77 -12.67 -2.15 14.09
CA HIS A 77 -12.43 -2.77 15.40
C HIS A 77 -12.41 -1.79 16.56
N SER A 78 -12.71 -0.51 16.30
CA SER A 78 -12.64 0.57 17.31
C SER A 78 -11.27 0.68 17.99
N LEU A 79 -10.20 0.55 17.19
CA LEU A 79 -8.82 0.61 17.62
C LEU A 79 -8.11 1.82 17.01
N GLN A 80 -6.96 2.18 17.57
CA GLN A 80 -6.01 3.08 16.92
C GLN A 80 -5.25 2.32 15.82
N GLU A 81 -4.69 3.04 14.85
CA GLU A 81 -3.96 2.43 13.74
C GLU A 81 -2.85 1.49 14.21
N GLU A 82 -2.05 1.91 15.18
CA GLU A 82 -0.95 1.13 15.73
C GLU A 82 -1.35 -0.08 16.56
N GLU A 83 -2.63 -0.19 16.90
CA GLU A 83 -3.16 -1.31 17.69
C GLU A 83 -3.72 -2.44 16.83
N ILE A 84 -3.81 -2.28 15.51
CA ILE A 84 -4.44 -3.29 14.65
C ILE A 84 -3.68 -4.60 14.60
N SER A 85 -2.42 -4.63 15.02
CA SER A 85 -1.67 -5.89 15.17
C SER A 85 -2.40 -6.90 16.04
N GLN A 86 -3.25 -6.44 16.96
CA GLN A 86 -4.05 -7.30 17.84
C GLN A 86 -5.13 -8.09 17.09
N VAL A 87 -5.59 -7.57 15.96
CA VAL A 87 -6.73 -8.15 15.21
C VAL A 87 -6.34 -8.64 13.81
N LEU A 88 -5.16 -8.30 13.33
CA LEU A 88 -4.70 -8.77 12.03
C LEU A 88 -4.45 -10.29 12.05
N PRO A 89 -4.91 -11.02 11.02
CA PRO A 89 -4.60 -12.43 10.88
C PRO A 89 -3.11 -12.72 10.87
N LYS A 90 -2.73 -13.92 11.26
CA LYS A 90 -1.33 -14.35 11.41
C LYS A 90 -0.51 -14.16 10.14
N ASN A 91 -1.11 -14.33 8.98
CA ASN A 91 -0.42 -14.28 7.69
C ASN A 91 -0.96 -13.13 6.83
N THR A 92 -0.93 -11.92 7.40
CA THR A 92 -1.37 -10.70 6.70
C THR A 92 -0.27 -10.20 5.78
N VAL A 93 -0.65 -9.89 4.54
CA VAL A 93 0.25 -9.34 3.53
C VAL A 93 -0.34 -8.05 2.94
N LEU A 94 0.51 -7.20 2.42
CA LEU A 94 0.14 -5.90 1.85
C LEU A 94 0.60 -5.84 0.39
N TYR A 95 -0.34 -5.52 -0.51
CA TYR A 95 -0.02 -5.16 -1.89
C TYR A 95 -0.07 -3.64 -2.01
N THR A 96 0.93 -3.04 -2.59
CA THR A 96 0.97 -1.60 -2.86
C THR A 96 1.55 -1.35 -4.24
N THR A 97 0.93 -0.45 -5.01
CA THR A 97 1.38 -0.18 -6.37
C THR A 97 2.75 0.47 -6.40
N MET A 98 3.07 1.25 -5.37
CA MET A 98 4.38 1.89 -5.23
C MET A 98 5.00 1.52 -3.88
N GLU A 99 6.30 1.40 -3.84
CA GLU A 99 7.07 1.13 -2.64
C GLU A 99 6.67 2.05 -1.49
N PRO A 100 6.47 1.52 -0.26
CA PRO A 100 6.14 2.34 0.90
C PRO A 100 7.17 3.45 1.13
N CYS A 101 6.70 4.66 1.36
CA CYS A 101 7.57 5.82 1.54
C CYS A 101 8.40 5.71 2.82
N ASN A 102 9.64 6.19 2.77
CA ASN A 102 10.55 6.28 3.91
C ASN A 102 10.80 7.71 4.36
N GLU A 103 10.34 8.71 3.59
CA GLU A 103 10.44 10.12 3.91
C GLU A 103 9.15 10.84 3.50
N ARG A 104 8.72 11.80 4.31
CA ARG A 104 7.55 12.65 4.01
C ARG A 104 7.85 14.09 4.38
N LEU A 105 7.75 14.98 3.40
CA LEU A 105 7.95 16.42 3.58
C LEU A 105 6.94 17.03 4.55
N SER A 106 5.75 16.45 4.66
CA SER A 106 4.70 16.91 5.59
C SER A 106 5.05 16.71 7.06
N GLY A 107 6.10 15.93 7.39
CA GLY A 107 6.40 15.52 8.75
C GLY A 107 5.49 14.41 9.30
N ASN A 108 4.51 13.96 8.53
CA ASN A 108 3.67 12.82 8.91
C ASN A 108 4.50 11.54 8.92
N ARG A 109 4.05 10.57 9.72
CA ARG A 109 4.70 9.26 9.80
C ARG A 109 4.74 8.59 8.43
N THR A 110 5.89 8.03 8.05
CA THR A 110 6.06 7.32 6.78
C THR A 110 5.33 5.98 6.77
N CYS A 111 5.04 5.46 5.58
CA CYS A 111 4.40 4.15 5.45
C CYS A 111 5.31 3.03 5.97
N VAL A 112 6.63 3.15 5.80
CA VAL A 112 7.59 2.21 6.39
C VAL A 112 7.46 2.18 7.91
N GLU A 113 7.42 3.34 8.56
CA GLU A 113 7.24 3.41 10.02
C GLU A 113 5.91 2.82 10.46
N ARG A 114 4.83 3.06 9.71
CA ARG A 114 3.52 2.50 10.01
C ARG A 114 3.52 0.98 9.99
N ILE A 115 4.18 0.39 8.98
CA ILE A 115 4.33 -1.07 8.88
C ILE A 115 5.17 -1.61 10.04
N LEU A 116 6.30 -0.97 10.35
CA LEU A 116 7.18 -1.38 11.43
C LEU A 116 6.50 -1.34 12.80
N ARG A 117 5.63 -0.36 13.03
CA ARG A 117 4.89 -0.23 14.30
C ARG A 117 3.87 -1.34 14.52
N LEU A 118 3.55 -2.11 13.50
CA LEU A 118 2.68 -3.27 13.63
C LEU A 118 3.43 -4.53 14.10
N ASN A 119 4.69 -4.39 14.47
CA ASN A 119 5.48 -5.42 15.17
C ASN A 119 5.49 -6.78 14.46
N GLY A 120 5.69 -6.78 13.14
CA GLY A 120 5.76 -8.01 12.35
C GLY A 120 4.40 -8.61 11.98
N ALA A 121 3.30 -7.89 12.18
CA ALA A 121 1.99 -8.35 11.76
C ALA A 121 1.87 -8.43 10.22
N ILE A 122 2.56 -7.56 9.50
CA ILE A 122 2.66 -7.63 8.03
C ILE A 122 3.85 -8.51 7.69
N LYS A 123 3.60 -9.64 7.02
CA LYS A 123 4.65 -10.63 6.69
C LYS A 123 5.36 -10.33 5.40
N VAL A 124 4.62 -9.89 4.38
CA VAL A 124 5.15 -9.59 3.05
C VAL A 124 4.54 -8.29 2.56
N VAL A 125 5.35 -7.43 1.98
CA VAL A 125 4.91 -6.28 1.21
C VAL A 125 5.22 -6.56 -0.26
N TYR A 126 4.17 -6.69 -1.07
CA TYR A 126 4.27 -6.83 -2.52
C TYR A 126 4.22 -5.45 -3.15
N VAL A 127 5.21 -5.14 -3.99
CA VAL A 127 5.41 -3.81 -4.56
C VAL A 127 5.33 -3.88 -6.08
N GLY A 128 4.55 -3.00 -6.68
CA GLY A 128 4.41 -2.92 -8.14
C GLY A 128 5.55 -2.19 -8.81
N VAL A 129 5.92 -1.01 -8.28
CA VAL A 129 7.07 -0.23 -8.73
C VAL A 129 7.84 0.32 -7.54
N LEU A 130 9.13 0.52 -7.71
CA LEU A 130 9.94 1.24 -6.74
C LEU A 130 9.59 2.73 -6.80
N GLU A 131 9.71 3.42 -5.66
CA GLU A 131 9.51 4.86 -5.62
C GLU A 131 10.49 5.52 -6.60
N PRO A 132 10.00 6.40 -7.52
CA PRO A 132 10.90 7.05 -8.45
C PRO A 132 11.94 7.87 -7.72
N GLU A 133 13.20 7.54 -7.90
CA GLU A 133 14.30 8.23 -7.25
C GLU A 133 14.51 9.59 -7.91
N LYS A 134 14.11 10.63 -7.22
CA LYS A 134 14.56 11.98 -7.53
C LYS A 134 15.93 12.26 -6.91
N PHE A 135 16.34 11.46 -5.93
CA PHE A 135 17.54 11.66 -5.13
C PHE A 135 18.17 10.31 -4.76
N ILE A 136 19.34 10.09 -5.23
CA ILE A 136 20.37 9.15 -4.79
C ILE A 136 19.91 7.88 -4.08
N GLY A 137 19.85 6.87 -4.81
CA GLY A 137 19.83 5.48 -4.76
C GLY A 137 20.09 4.71 -3.50
N GLN A 138 19.46 5.02 -2.37
CA GLN A 138 19.48 4.04 -1.30
C GLN A 138 18.07 3.84 -0.81
N ASN A 139 17.51 2.68 -1.14
CA ASN A 139 16.22 2.27 -0.64
C ASN A 139 16.33 1.83 0.82
N LEU A 140 16.50 2.82 1.70
CA LEU A 140 16.61 2.58 3.14
C LEU A 140 15.31 2.02 3.72
N GLY A 141 14.18 2.35 3.12
CA GLY A 141 12.89 1.85 3.57
C GLY A 141 12.76 0.34 3.42
N ARG A 142 13.14 -0.19 2.26
CA ARG A 142 13.15 -1.63 2.02
C ARG A 142 14.07 -2.35 3.00
N LYS A 143 15.27 -1.81 3.21
CA LYS A 143 16.23 -2.38 4.16
C LYS A 143 15.66 -2.41 5.57
N LYS A 144 15.04 -1.32 6.02
CA LYS A 144 14.40 -1.27 7.36
C LYS A 144 13.33 -2.35 7.52
N LEU A 145 12.50 -2.55 6.50
CA LEU A 145 11.48 -3.59 6.51
C LEU A 145 12.09 -4.99 6.58
N GLU A 146 13.06 -5.27 5.72
CA GLU A 146 13.73 -6.58 5.67
C GLU A 146 14.51 -6.88 6.96
N ASP A 147 15.20 -5.89 7.52
CA ASP A 147 15.92 -6.03 8.79
C ASP A 147 14.97 -6.33 9.97
N SER A 148 13.70 -5.94 9.84
CA SER A 148 12.65 -6.22 10.83
C SER A 148 11.86 -7.51 10.56
N GLY A 149 12.26 -8.28 9.55
CA GLY A 149 11.63 -9.55 9.21
C GLY A 149 10.44 -9.43 8.26
N VAL A 150 10.20 -8.25 7.68
CA VAL A 150 9.15 -8.05 6.66
C VAL A 150 9.77 -8.31 5.29
N GLN A 151 9.26 -9.31 4.58
CA GLN A 151 9.72 -9.60 3.22
C GLN A 151 9.18 -8.56 2.25
N VAL A 152 10.00 -8.09 1.32
CA VAL A 152 9.59 -7.17 0.24
C VAL A 152 9.79 -7.88 -1.09
N THR A 153 8.71 -7.99 -1.87
CA THR A 153 8.70 -8.74 -3.13
C THR A 153 8.13 -7.85 -4.24
N ILE A 154 8.85 -7.77 -5.36
CA ILE A 154 8.40 -7.01 -6.54
C ILE A 154 7.47 -7.88 -7.36
N VAL A 155 6.29 -7.33 -7.72
CA VAL A 155 5.35 -7.96 -8.64
C VAL A 155 5.45 -7.27 -9.99
N GLY A 156 6.07 -7.94 -10.96
CA GLY A 156 6.32 -7.39 -12.29
C GLY A 156 5.10 -7.42 -13.22
N GLY A 157 5.22 -6.73 -14.34
CA GLY A 157 4.25 -6.78 -15.43
C GLY A 157 3.26 -5.62 -15.49
N LEU A 158 3.23 -4.72 -14.48
CA LEU A 158 2.31 -3.60 -14.44
C LEU A 158 3.00 -2.24 -14.29
N GLN A 159 4.32 -2.19 -14.38
CA GLN A 159 5.11 -0.99 -14.06
C GLN A 159 4.68 0.24 -14.85
N ASP A 160 4.53 0.13 -16.15
CA ASP A 160 4.17 1.27 -17.01
C ASP A 160 2.78 1.82 -16.66
N ARG A 161 1.81 0.94 -16.47
CA ARG A 161 0.44 1.32 -16.08
C ARG A 161 0.42 1.97 -14.69
N ILE A 162 1.18 1.42 -13.76
CA ILE A 162 1.28 1.97 -12.39
C ILE A 162 1.89 3.37 -12.43
N LEU A 163 2.99 3.56 -13.16
CA LEU A 163 3.65 4.87 -13.27
C LEU A 163 2.74 5.89 -13.96
N GLU A 164 2.02 5.50 -15.00
CA GLU A 164 1.06 6.37 -15.67
C GLU A 164 -0.01 6.89 -14.70
N VAL A 165 -0.60 6.01 -13.90
CA VAL A 165 -1.59 6.39 -12.90
C VAL A 165 -0.95 7.21 -11.78
N ALA A 166 0.20 6.78 -11.27
CA ALA A 166 0.87 7.44 -10.15
C ALA A 166 1.22 8.91 -10.45
N THR A 167 1.60 9.20 -11.70
CA THR A 167 2.06 10.52 -12.13
C THR A 167 1.02 11.28 -12.96
N ALA A 168 -0.23 10.85 -12.98
CA ALA A 168 -1.27 11.41 -13.83
C ALA A 168 -1.48 12.92 -13.66
N GLY A 169 -1.28 13.44 -12.45
CA GLY A 169 -1.43 14.88 -12.16
C GLY A 169 -0.12 15.68 -12.23
N HIS A 170 1.01 15.02 -12.50
CA HIS A 170 2.29 15.69 -12.58
C HIS A 170 2.41 16.50 -13.87
N ASP A 171 3.07 17.68 -13.78
CA ASP A 171 3.34 18.49 -14.94
C ASP A 171 4.23 17.70 -15.91
N LYS A 172 3.76 17.56 -17.15
CA LYS A 172 4.57 16.98 -18.21
C LYS A 172 5.52 18.05 -18.72
N PRO A 173 6.80 17.71 -18.99
CA PRO A 173 7.68 18.65 -19.65
C PRO A 173 7.05 19.07 -20.98
N ALA A 174 7.10 20.36 -21.31
CA ALA A 174 6.64 20.87 -22.58
C ALA A 174 7.39 20.18 -23.71
N GLU A 175 6.66 19.61 -24.67
CA GLU A 175 7.24 19.06 -25.88
C GLU A 175 7.83 20.18 -26.75
#